data_ccb5193c7f21ee55f64cca663beaced6
#
_entry.id   ccb5193c7f21ee55f64cca663beaced6
#
_cell.length_a   1.000
_cell.length_b   1.000
_cell.length_c   1.000
_cell.angle_alpha   90.00
_cell.angle_beta   90.00
_cell.angle_gamma   90.00
#
_symmetry.space_group_name_H-M   'P 1'
#
loop_
_entity.id
_entity.type
_entity.pdbx_description
1 polymer ?
#
loop_
_entity_poly.entity_id
_entity_poly.type
_entity_poly.pdbx_seq_one_letter_code
_entity_poly.pdbx_strand_id
1 'polypeptide(L)'
;MQQYIKKLENLFTPLAPYETPEALDRICEEYNRVIGNMEVEPLIAIPVFIHDFLCIHPFNDGNGRMSRLLTTLLLYRNGFYVGKYISLEAKIAKNKDLYYDTLGQAQNGWHEGTEDAVPFIKYLLGTVLAAYKDFEDRFALVETKLPALEIVRCATMNKIGRFTKQDIRELCPSLSISSIEGAFRKLIASGELKREGSGKNICYYRLK
;
A
#
# COMPACT_ATOMS: atom_id res chain seq x y z
N MET A 1 7.81 -1.84 28.65
CA MET A 1 7.92 -0.72 27.69
C MET A 1 9.23 0.06 27.88
N GLN A 2 9.55 0.57 29.06
CA GLN A 2 10.82 1.29 29.33
C GLN A 2 12.11 0.49 29.09
N GLN A 3 12.12 -0.83 29.36
CA GLN A 3 13.28 -1.70 29.06
C GLN A 3 13.53 -1.87 27.56
N TYR A 4 12.49 -1.85 26.73
CA TYR A 4 12.60 -1.93 25.27
C TYR A 4 13.10 -0.61 24.69
N ILE A 5 12.64 0.53 25.23
CA ILE A 5 13.13 1.87 24.83
C ILE A 5 14.62 2.01 25.16
N LYS A 6 15.06 1.59 26.37
CA LYS A 6 16.49 1.55 26.74
C LYS A 6 17.35 0.62 25.87
N LYS A 7 16.75 -0.48 25.35
CA LYS A 7 17.46 -1.38 24.44
C LYS A 7 17.62 -0.77 23.04
N LEU A 8 16.70 0.10 22.63
CA LEU A 8 16.76 0.84 21.36
C LEU A 8 17.73 2.04 21.44
N GLU A 9 17.79 2.74 22.59
CA GLU A 9 18.71 3.84 22.85
C GLU A 9 20.19 3.41 22.85
N ASN A 10 20.48 2.11 23.05
CA ASN A 10 21.85 1.55 23.00
C ASN A 10 22.22 0.90 21.66
N LEU A 11 21.31 0.87 20.67
CA LEU A 11 21.52 0.12 19.42
C LEU A 11 21.89 1.03 18.23
N PHE A 12 21.60 2.31 18.31
CA PHE A 12 21.87 3.23 17.20
C PHE A 12 22.03 4.67 17.69
N THR A 13 23.04 5.37 17.17
CA THR A 13 23.26 6.80 17.43
C THR A 13 22.68 7.61 16.26
N PRO A 14 21.65 8.45 16.47
CA PRO A 14 21.13 9.33 15.41
C PRO A 14 22.19 10.30 14.89
N LEU A 15 21.94 10.87 13.69
CA LEU A 15 22.75 12.00 13.22
C LEU A 15 22.66 13.21 14.17
N ALA A 16 23.73 14.00 14.20
CA ALA A 16 23.68 15.25 14.92
C ALA A 16 22.59 16.18 14.34
N PRO A 17 21.90 16.97 15.20
CA PRO A 17 20.78 17.81 14.74
C PRO A 17 21.13 18.77 13.60
N TYR A 18 22.35 19.24 13.52
CA TYR A 18 22.80 20.17 12.48
C TYR A 18 23.05 19.49 11.12
N GLU A 19 23.27 18.16 11.10
CA GLU A 19 23.45 17.34 9.88
C GLU A 19 22.12 16.82 9.34
N THR A 20 21.10 16.72 10.20
CA THR A 20 19.80 16.09 9.88
C THR A 20 19.10 16.72 8.68
N PRO A 21 19.01 18.07 8.52
CA PRO A 21 18.30 18.66 7.37
C PRO A 21 18.94 18.28 6.03
N GLU A 22 20.26 18.41 5.92
CA GLU A 22 21.00 18.09 4.70
C GLU A 22 20.89 16.60 4.35
N ALA A 23 20.97 15.72 5.35
CA ALA A 23 20.81 14.28 5.15
C ALA A 23 19.40 13.91 4.66
N LEU A 24 18.35 14.56 5.20
CA LEU A 24 16.98 14.36 4.73
C LEU A 24 16.80 14.83 3.28
N ASP A 25 17.29 16.01 2.94
CA ASP A 25 17.22 16.53 1.57
C ASP A 25 17.91 15.57 0.60
N ARG A 26 19.10 15.09 0.94
CA ARG A 26 19.87 14.13 0.12
C ARG A 26 19.11 12.82 -0.13
N ILE A 27 18.53 12.18 0.89
CA ILE A 27 17.79 10.93 0.67
C ILE A 27 16.49 11.15 -0.13
N CYS A 28 15.83 12.31 0.03
CA CYS A 28 14.66 12.68 -0.75
C CYS A 28 15.01 12.92 -2.22
N GLU A 29 16.08 13.64 -2.51
CA GLU A 29 16.56 13.89 -3.88
C GLU A 29 16.97 12.59 -4.55
N GLU A 30 17.73 11.75 -3.87
CA GLU A 30 18.19 10.47 -4.40
C GLU A 30 17.02 9.53 -4.68
N TYR A 31 16.07 9.39 -3.75
CA TYR A 31 14.85 8.61 -3.97
C TYR A 31 14.07 9.10 -5.20
N ASN A 32 13.83 10.41 -5.30
CA ASN A 32 13.11 10.97 -6.43
C ASN A 32 13.86 10.78 -7.76
N ARG A 33 15.19 10.88 -7.74
CA ARG A 33 16.06 10.66 -8.90
C ARG A 33 15.96 9.21 -9.41
N VAL A 34 16.18 8.22 -8.52
CA VAL A 34 16.21 6.81 -8.93
C VAL A 34 14.83 6.32 -9.40
N ILE A 35 13.75 6.79 -8.77
CA ILE A 35 12.38 6.47 -9.19
C ILE A 35 12.04 7.19 -10.49
N GLY A 36 12.36 8.48 -10.62
CA GLY A 36 12.06 9.28 -11.82
C GLY A 36 12.77 8.76 -13.07
N ASN A 37 14.00 8.26 -12.91
CA ASN A 37 14.79 7.67 -14.00
C ASN A 37 14.53 6.18 -14.21
N MET A 38 13.68 5.54 -13.41
CA MET A 38 13.44 4.08 -13.42
C MET A 38 14.72 3.24 -13.24
N GLU A 39 15.67 3.74 -12.42
CA GLU A 39 16.94 3.05 -12.17
C GLU A 39 16.79 1.90 -11.17
N VAL A 40 15.85 2.03 -10.25
CA VAL A 40 15.58 1.04 -9.19
C VAL A 40 14.08 0.80 -9.09
N GLU A 41 13.70 -0.46 -8.92
CA GLU A 41 12.31 -0.85 -8.68
C GLU A 41 11.77 -0.23 -7.39
N PRO A 42 10.56 0.37 -7.40
CA PRO A 42 10.00 1.04 -6.23
C PRO A 42 9.96 0.17 -4.97
N LEU A 43 9.69 -1.13 -5.10
CA LEU A 43 9.68 -2.06 -3.98
C LEU A 43 11.05 -2.28 -3.35
N ILE A 44 12.15 -1.89 -4.01
CA ILE A 44 13.49 -1.88 -3.45
C ILE A 44 13.85 -0.48 -2.93
N ALA A 45 13.58 0.57 -3.71
CA ALA A 45 13.91 1.95 -3.34
C ALA A 45 13.17 2.41 -2.07
N ILE A 46 11.90 2.01 -1.89
CA ILE A 46 11.11 2.37 -0.71
C ILE A 46 11.74 1.84 0.60
N PRO A 47 12.05 0.54 0.75
CA PRO A 47 12.71 0.05 1.96
C PRO A 47 14.05 0.74 2.24
N VAL A 48 14.87 1.02 1.23
CA VAL A 48 16.13 1.74 1.39
C VAL A 48 15.89 3.15 1.95
N PHE A 49 15.00 3.91 1.32
CA PHE A 49 14.63 5.24 1.80
C PHE A 49 14.11 5.23 3.25
N ILE A 50 13.26 4.26 3.60
CA ILE A 50 12.73 4.13 4.97
C ILE A 50 13.81 3.72 5.96
N HIS A 51 14.76 2.89 5.56
CA HIS A 51 15.92 2.53 6.36
C HIS A 51 16.76 3.77 6.68
N ASP A 52 17.16 4.55 5.67
CA ASP A 52 17.95 5.76 5.83
C ASP A 52 17.22 6.82 6.68
N PHE A 53 15.91 7.00 6.45
CA PHE A 53 15.11 7.88 7.30
C PHE A 53 15.15 7.47 8.78
N LEU A 54 15.10 6.16 9.07
CA LEU A 54 15.19 5.65 10.43
C LEU A 54 16.59 5.78 11.01
N CYS A 55 17.64 5.71 10.19
CA CYS A 55 19.03 5.95 10.59
C CYS A 55 19.30 7.42 10.85
N ILE A 56 18.80 8.34 10.03
CA ILE A 56 18.90 9.79 10.27
C ILE A 56 18.18 10.17 11.56
N HIS A 57 17.02 9.55 11.83
CA HIS A 57 16.22 9.70 13.06
C HIS A 57 15.84 11.17 13.38
N PRO A 58 15.18 11.89 12.46
CA PRO A 58 15.07 13.35 12.47
C PRO A 58 14.24 13.94 13.62
N PHE A 59 13.40 13.16 14.30
CA PHE A 59 12.51 13.63 15.33
C PHE A 59 12.90 13.10 16.71
N ASN A 60 12.67 13.90 17.77
CA ASN A 60 12.87 13.43 19.15
C ASN A 60 11.91 12.29 19.52
N ASP A 61 10.71 12.25 18.93
CA ASP A 61 9.73 11.16 19.05
C ASP A 61 8.93 11.03 17.76
N GLY A 62 8.44 9.84 17.49
CA GLY A 62 7.55 9.58 16.37
C GLY A 62 8.22 9.09 15.07
N ASN A 63 9.56 8.91 15.03
CA ASN A 63 10.25 8.41 13.84
C ASN A 63 9.65 7.09 13.31
N GLY A 64 9.37 6.15 14.20
CA GLY A 64 8.72 4.89 13.83
C GLY A 64 7.29 5.05 13.31
N ARG A 65 6.52 6.03 13.77
CA ARG A 65 5.18 6.35 13.25
C ARG A 65 5.30 7.01 11.88
N MET A 66 6.22 7.97 11.76
CA MET A 66 6.47 8.66 10.49
C MET A 66 6.97 7.71 9.41
N SER A 67 7.91 6.81 9.73
CA SER A 67 8.44 5.82 8.77
C SER A 67 7.34 4.91 8.22
N ARG A 68 6.40 4.45 9.06
CA ARG A 68 5.26 3.63 8.60
C ARG A 68 4.28 4.42 7.72
N LEU A 69 4.06 5.70 8.04
CA LEU A 69 3.24 6.59 7.23
C LEU A 69 3.89 6.85 5.86
N LEU A 70 5.19 7.14 5.85
CA LEU A 70 5.99 7.31 4.63
C LEU A 70 5.99 6.02 3.78
N THR A 71 6.16 4.85 4.41
CA THR A 71 6.06 3.56 3.70
C THR A 71 4.74 3.45 2.94
N THR A 72 3.62 3.72 3.61
CA THR A 72 2.29 3.65 3.01
C THR A 72 2.13 4.69 1.88
N LEU A 73 2.57 5.92 2.11
CA LEU A 73 2.52 7.00 1.11
C LEU A 73 3.32 6.65 -0.15
N LEU A 74 4.57 6.19 0.03
CA LEU A 74 5.46 5.86 -1.08
C LEU A 74 4.96 4.65 -1.86
N LEU A 75 4.42 3.64 -1.19
CA LEU A 75 3.74 2.51 -1.84
C LEU A 75 2.57 3.02 -2.71
N TYR A 76 1.72 3.91 -2.19
CA TYR A 76 0.58 4.45 -2.96
C TYR A 76 1.02 5.28 -4.16
N ARG A 77 2.04 6.11 -4.01
CA ARG A 77 2.60 6.89 -5.13
C ARG A 77 3.12 6.02 -6.28
N ASN A 78 3.55 4.80 -5.95
CA ASN A 78 4.09 3.83 -6.91
C ASN A 78 3.08 2.74 -7.31
N GLY A 79 1.78 2.91 -7.02
CA GLY A 79 0.72 2.01 -7.51
C GLY A 79 0.43 0.80 -6.61
N PHE A 80 1.06 0.67 -5.45
CA PHE A 80 0.85 -0.44 -4.51
C PHE A 80 -0.22 -0.09 -3.47
N TYR A 81 -1.49 -0.35 -3.78
CA TYR A 81 -2.64 0.11 -2.99
C TYR A 81 -3.13 -0.87 -1.91
N VAL A 82 -2.44 -1.96 -1.66
CA VAL A 82 -2.88 -2.99 -0.69
C VAL A 82 -3.13 -2.43 0.71
N GLY A 83 -2.37 -1.41 1.11
CA GLY A 83 -2.53 -0.73 2.40
C GLY A 83 -3.89 -0.04 2.61
N LYS A 84 -4.68 0.17 1.55
CA LYS A 84 -6.07 0.65 1.65
C LYS A 84 -7.04 -0.39 2.23
N TYR A 85 -6.70 -1.66 2.13
CA TYR A 85 -7.56 -2.79 2.49
C TYR A 85 -7.00 -3.61 3.64
N ILE A 86 -5.67 -3.70 3.75
CA ILE A 86 -4.95 -4.48 4.75
C ILE A 86 -3.97 -3.54 5.46
N SER A 87 -4.09 -3.42 6.77
CA SER A 87 -3.19 -2.58 7.57
C SER A 87 -1.78 -3.17 7.61
N LEU A 88 -0.83 -2.50 6.96
CA LEU A 88 0.60 -2.83 7.04
C LEU A 88 1.12 -2.60 8.46
N GLU A 89 0.65 -1.55 9.14
CA GLU A 89 1.02 -1.26 10.52
C GLU A 89 0.61 -2.39 11.47
N ALA A 90 -0.60 -2.96 11.32
CA ALA A 90 -1.04 -4.10 12.11
C ALA A 90 -0.16 -5.35 11.87
N LYS A 91 0.31 -5.56 10.63
CA LYS A 91 1.24 -6.66 10.32
C LYS A 91 2.61 -6.45 10.95
N ILE A 92 3.14 -5.24 10.92
CA ILE A 92 4.40 -4.88 11.59
C ILE A 92 4.24 -5.05 13.10
N ALA A 93 3.15 -4.58 13.68
CA ALA A 93 2.88 -4.70 15.12
C ALA A 93 2.80 -6.17 15.58
N LYS A 94 2.25 -7.07 14.74
CA LYS A 94 2.17 -8.50 15.03
C LYS A 94 3.54 -9.18 15.06
N ASN A 95 4.51 -8.68 14.27
CA ASN A 95 5.87 -9.23 14.16
C ASN A 95 6.91 -8.19 14.58
N LYS A 96 6.63 -7.48 15.69
CA LYS A 96 7.41 -6.34 16.16
C LYS A 96 8.88 -6.68 16.43
N ASP A 97 9.14 -7.84 17.00
CA ASP A 97 10.50 -8.27 17.32
C ASP A 97 11.33 -8.46 16.05
N LEU A 98 10.77 -9.14 15.04
CA LEU A 98 11.44 -9.32 13.75
C LEU A 98 11.70 -7.98 13.05
N TYR A 99 10.78 -7.01 13.16
CA TYR A 99 10.97 -5.66 12.63
C TYR A 99 12.20 -4.99 13.25
N TYR A 100 12.32 -5.01 14.58
CA TYR A 100 13.45 -4.37 15.25
C TYR A 100 14.75 -5.15 15.08
N ASP A 101 14.71 -6.48 15.02
CA ASP A 101 15.89 -7.30 14.78
C ASP A 101 16.47 -7.04 13.37
N THR A 102 15.63 -7.00 12.35
CA THR A 102 16.08 -6.73 10.96
C THR A 102 16.53 -5.29 10.78
N LEU A 103 15.87 -4.33 11.44
CA LEU A 103 16.30 -2.93 11.43
C LEU A 103 17.66 -2.76 12.12
N GLY A 104 17.84 -3.35 13.31
CA GLY A 104 19.11 -3.29 14.04
C GLY A 104 20.27 -3.92 13.28
N GLN A 105 20.03 -5.04 12.57
CA GLN A 105 21.04 -5.65 11.69
C GLN A 105 21.39 -4.70 10.53
N ALA A 106 20.39 -4.10 9.89
CA ALA A 106 20.60 -3.23 8.75
C ALA A 106 21.27 -1.91 9.10
N GLN A 107 21.06 -1.37 10.31
CA GLN A 107 21.65 -0.11 10.76
C GLN A 107 23.13 -0.21 11.15
N ASN A 108 23.64 -1.43 11.33
CA ASN A 108 25.04 -1.61 11.73
C ASN A 108 25.98 -1.15 10.61
N GLY A 109 26.90 -0.24 10.93
CA GLY A 109 27.86 0.31 9.96
C GLY A 109 27.29 1.44 9.09
N TRP A 110 26.08 1.95 9.36
CA TRP A 110 25.46 2.99 8.54
C TRP A 110 26.27 4.30 8.51
N HIS A 111 26.84 4.73 9.65
CA HIS A 111 27.69 5.93 9.73
C HIS A 111 28.99 5.80 8.95
N GLU A 112 29.47 4.59 8.78
CA GLU A 112 30.71 4.25 8.06
C GLU A 112 30.43 3.93 6.57
N GLY A 113 29.15 3.87 6.15
CA GLY A 113 28.75 3.48 4.79
C GLY A 113 29.06 2.01 4.47
N THR A 114 29.04 1.14 5.48
CA THR A 114 29.34 -0.29 5.37
C THR A 114 28.15 -1.18 5.75
N GLU A 115 26.98 -0.57 5.93
CA GLU A 115 25.75 -1.25 6.31
C GLU A 115 25.25 -2.23 5.25
N ASP A 116 24.52 -3.24 5.70
CA ASP A 116 23.75 -4.14 4.83
C ASP A 116 22.26 -3.93 5.05
N ALA A 117 21.61 -3.17 4.19
CA ALA A 117 20.15 -2.91 4.24
C ALA A 117 19.30 -4.12 3.83
N VAL A 118 19.88 -5.18 3.28
CA VAL A 118 19.16 -6.36 2.75
C VAL A 118 18.24 -7.03 3.79
N PRO A 119 18.60 -7.21 5.07
CA PRO A 119 17.69 -7.78 6.06
C PRO A 119 16.38 -6.99 6.20
N PHE A 120 16.46 -5.64 6.26
CA PHE A 120 15.30 -4.76 6.37
C PHE A 120 14.47 -4.71 5.08
N ILE A 121 15.13 -4.69 3.92
CA ILE A 121 14.47 -4.76 2.60
C ILE A 121 13.64 -6.04 2.51
N LYS A 122 14.22 -7.20 2.82
CA LYS A 122 13.52 -8.50 2.80
C LYS A 122 12.34 -8.52 3.76
N TYR A 123 12.49 -7.96 4.95
CA TYR A 123 11.41 -7.85 5.93
C TYR A 123 10.23 -7.03 5.38
N LEU A 124 10.50 -5.84 4.84
CA LEU A 124 9.44 -4.96 4.35
C LEU A 124 8.73 -5.54 3.12
N LEU A 125 9.48 -6.12 2.19
CA LEU A 125 8.92 -6.86 1.04
C LEU A 125 8.04 -8.03 1.49
N GLY A 126 8.49 -8.81 2.48
CA GLY A 126 7.72 -9.90 3.07
C GLY A 126 6.42 -9.41 3.70
N THR A 127 6.45 -8.25 4.36
CA THR A 127 5.27 -7.61 4.97
C THR A 127 4.26 -7.18 3.90
N VAL A 128 4.71 -6.54 2.82
CA VAL A 128 3.88 -6.15 1.69
C VAL A 128 3.28 -7.38 1.00
N LEU A 129 4.09 -8.40 0.72
CA LEU A 129 3.63 -9.66 0.13
C LEU A 129 2.56 -10.35 1.00
N ALA A 130 2.78 -10.41 2.32
CA ALA A 130 1.81 -10.96 3.24
C ALA A 130 0.49 -10.15 3.28
N ALA A 131 0.56 -8.83 3.04
CA ALA A 131 -0.65 -8.01 2.91
C ALA A 131 -1.43 -8.33 1.62
N TYR A 132 -0.75 -8.52 0.50
CA TYR A 132 -1.39 -8.94 -0.75
C TYR A 132 -2.02 -10.32 -0.63
N LYS A 133 -1.37 -11.30 0.00
CA LYS A 133 -1.94 -12.62 0.26
C LYS A 133 -3.20 -12.56 1.13
N ASP A 134 -3.18 -11.79 2.23
CA ASP A 134 -4.38 -11.61 3.06
C ASP A 134 -5.52 -10.92 2.30
N PHE A 135 -5.19 -9.99 1.42
CA PHE A 135 -6.18 -9.33 0.57
C PHE A 135 -6.82 -10.33 -0.41
N GLU A 136 -5.99 -11.13 -1.08
CA GLU A 136 -6.41 -12.17 -2.02
C GLU A 136 -7.31 -13.21 -1.34
N ASP A 137 -6.92 -13.70 -0.17
CA ASP A 137 -7.71 -14.66 0.63
C ASP A 137 -9.08 -14.07 1.03
N ARG A 138 -9.13 -12.79 1.45
CA ARG A 138 -10.39 -12.12 1.77
C ARG A 138 -11.26 -11.92 0.54
N PHE A 139 -10.66 -11.58 -0.59
CA PHE A 139 -11.36 -11.40 -1.85
C PHE A 139 -11.96 -12.72 -2.35
N ALA A 140 -11.20 -13.82 -2.29
CA ALA A 140 -11.68 -15.16 -2.64
C ALA A 140 -12.88 -15.59 -1.79
N LEU A 141 -12.90 -15.26 -0.49
CA LEU A 141 -14.03 -15.53 0.39
C LEU A 141 -15.28 -14.73 0.01
N VAL A 142 -15.12 -13.52 -0.50
CA VAL A 142 -16.24 -12.69 -0.97
C VAL A 142 -16.77 -13.20 -2.32
N GLU A 143 -15.89 -13.53 -3.25
CA GLU A 143 -16.25 -14.02 -4.59
C GLU A 143 -17.05 -15.34 -4.55
N THR A 144 -16.71 -16.24 -3.64
CA THR A 144 -17.39 -17.55 -3.52
C THR A 144 -18.77 -17.48 -2.85
N LYS A 145 -19.15 -16.38 -2.21
CA LYS A 145 -20.37 -16.27 -1.40
C LYS A 145 -21.40 -15.27 -1.90
N LEU A 146 -21.04 -14.36 -2.80
CA LEU A 146 -21.99 -13.36 -3.27
C LEU A 146 -22.65 -13.76 -4.58
N PRO A 147 -24.00 -13.62 -4.67
CA PRO A 147 -24.70 -13.72 -5.95
C PRO A 147 -24.14 -12.70 -6.95
N ALA A 148 -24.17 -13.05 -8.25
CA ALA A 148 -23.68 -12.14 -9.31
C ALA A 148 -24.28 -10.73 -9.23
N LEU A 149 -25.53 -10.61 -8.75
CA LEU A 149 -26.18 -9.33 -8.50
C LEU A 149 -25.44 -8.47 -7.48
N GLU A 150 -24.99 -9.06 -6.37
CA GLU A 150 -24.28 -8.34 -5.31
C GLU A 150 -22.87 -7.94 -5.74
N ILE A 151 -22.17 -8.81 -6.46
CA ILE A 151 -20.85 -8.50 -7.03
C ILE A 151 -20.94 -7.28 -7.96
N VAL A 152 -21.91 -7.29 -8.87
CA VAL A 152 -22.13 -6.18 -9.81
C VAL A 152 -22.59 -4.93 -9.07
N ARG A 153 -23.45 -5.05 -8.04
CA ARG A 153 -23.88 -3.93 -7.19
C ARG A 153 -22.66 -3.26 -6.54
N CYS A 154 -21.79 -4.03 -5.88
CA CYS A 154 -20.56 -3.50 -5.26
C CYS A 154 -19.63 -2.83 -6.29
N ALA A 155 -19.46 -3.43 -7.47
CA ALA A 155 -18.65 -2.84 -8.54
C ALA A 155 -19.23 -1.51 -9.03
N THR A 156 -20.56 -1.39 -9.16
CA THR A 156 -21.20 -0.12 -9.54
C THR A 156 -21.14 0.93 -8.45
N MET A 157 -21.12 0.54 -7.16
CA MET A 157 -20.97 1.47 -6.03
C MET A 157 -19.62 2.19 -6.03
N ASN A 158 -18.58 1.55 -6.54
CA ASN A 158 -17.22 2.13 -6.59
C ASN A 158 -17.01 3.04 -7.81
N LYS A 159 -17.98 3.17 -8.71
CA LYS A 159 -17.91 4.09 -9.86
C LYS A 159 -18.51 5.44 -9.53
N ILE A 160 -17.79 6.49 -9.87
CA ILE A 160 -18.24 7.88 -9.75
C ILE A 160 -18.61 8.38 -11.15
N GLY A 161 -19.85 8.89 -11.31
CA GLY A 161 -20.34 9.44 -12.58
C GLY A 161 -20.88 8.36 -13.53
N ARG A 162 -20.68 8.57 -14.83
CA ARG A 162 -21.19 7.67 -15.89
C ARG A 162 -20.19 6.56 -16.15
N PHE A 163 -20.70 5.34 -16.38
CA PHE A 163 -19.90 4.16 -16.70
C PHE A 163 -20.63 3.24 -17.70
N THR A 164 -19.90 2.35 -18.33
CA THR A 164 -20.40 1.37 -19.30
C THR A 164 -20.47 -0.04 -18.69
N LYS A 165 -21.15 -0.97 -19.37
CA LYS A 165 -21.07 -2.40 -18.99
C LYS A 165 -19.66 -2.96 -19.09
N GLN A 166 -18.85 -2.44 -20.03
CA GLN A 166 -17.47 -2.87 -20.22
C GLN A 166 -16.62 -2.51 -18.99
N ASP A 167 -16.82 -1.31 -18.43
CA ASP A 167 -16.12 -0.91 -17.21
C ASP A 167 -16.40 -1.85 -16.02
N ILE A 168 -17.65 -2.34 -15.93
CA ILE A 168 -18.02 -3.28 -14.87
C ILE A 168 -17.51 -4.70 -15.17
N ARG A 169 -17.45 -5.10 -16.44
CA ARG A 169 -16.87 -6.39 -16.84
C ARG A 169 -15.39 -6.48 -16.47
N GLU A 170 -14.65 -5.40 -16.63
CA GLU A 170 -13.23 -5.34 -16.25
C GLU A 170 -13.04 -5.46 -14.74
N LEU A 171 -13.99 -4.96 -13.94
CA LEU A 171 -13.98 -5.09 -12.49
C LEU A 171 -14.49 -6.45 -11.98
N CYS A 172 -15.21 -7.21 -12.81
CA CYS A 172 -15.82 -8.48 -12.43
C CYS A 172 -15.41 -9.59 -13.40
N PRO A 173 -14.12 -9.93 -13.53
CA PRO A 173 -13.63 -10.89 -14.54
C PRO A 173 -14.15 -12.32 -14.33
N SER A 174 -14.55 -12.67 -13.11
CA SER A 174 -15.14 -13.97 -12.76
C SER A 174 -16.58 -14.16 -13.24
N LEU A 175 -17.30 -13.08 -13.61
CA LEU A 175 -18.69 -13.16 -14.04
C LEU A 175 -18.82 -13.27 -15.56
N SER A 176 -19.77 -14.13 -16.01
CA SER A 176 -20.15 -14.19 -17.41
C SER A 176 -20.86 -12.91 -17.85
N ILE A 177 -20.79 -12.59 -19.14
CA ILE A 177 -21.49 -11.43 -19.72
C ILE A 177 -22.99 -11.48 -19.42
N SER A 178 -23.61 -12.64 -19.55
CA SER A 178 -25.04 -12.85 -19.28
C SER A 178 -25.40 -12.60 -17.81
N SER A 179 -24.51 -12.98 -16.87
CA SER A 179 -24.68 -12.72 -15.44
C SER A 179 -24.63 -11.21 -15.13
N ILE A 180 -23.67 -10.50 -15.72
CA ILE A 180 -23.56 -9.04 -15.60
C ILE A 180 -24.81 -8.35 -16.17
N GLU A 181 -25.25 -8.75 -17.35
CA GLU A 181 -26.47 -8.19 -17.97
C GLU A 181 -27.74 -8.47 -17.17
N GLY A 182 -27.84 -9.66 -16.59
CA GLY A 182 -28.91 -10.02 -15.67
C GLY A 182 -28.92 -9.15 -14.41
N ALA A 183 -27.76 -8.89 -13.84
CA ALA A 183 -27.60 -8.00 -12.70
C ALA A 183 -27.97 -6.55 -13.04
N PHE A 184 -27.51 -6.02 -14.17
CA PHE A 184 -27.88 -4.68 -14.62
C PHE A 184 -29.39 -4.50 -14.79
N ARG A 185 -30.08 -5.50 -15.38
CA ARG A 185 -31.56 -5.45 -15.50
C ARG A 185 -32.23 -5.35 -14.13
N LYS A 186 -31.77 -6.11 -13.14
CA LYS A 186 -32.30 -6.08 -11.77
C LYS A 186 -32.02 -4.75 -11.08
N LEU A 187 -30.80 -4.21 -11.19
CA LEU A 187 -30.42 -2.94 -10.58
C LEU A 187 -31.15 -1.73 -11.21
N ILE A 188 -31.48 -1.80 -12.50
CA ILE A 188 -32.32 -0.81 -13.16
C ILE A 188 -33.77 -0.93 -12.69
N ALA A 189 -34.30 -2.16 -12.59
CA ALA A 189 -35.65 -2.41 -12.12
C ALA A 189 -35.87 -1.99 -10.65
N SER A 190 -34.83 -2.14 -9.80
CA SER A 190 -34.83 -1.67 -8.40
C SER A 190 -34.62 -0.15 -8.26
N GLY A 191 -34.31 0.57 -9.34
CA GLY A 191 -34.08 2.01 -9.29
C GLY A 191 -32.70 2.40 -8.77
N GLU A 192 -31.78 1.45 -8.61
CA GLU A 192 -30.40 1.72 -8.15
C GLU A 192 -29.52 2.27 -9.28
N LEU A 193 -29.81 1.86 -10.52
CA LEU A 193 -29.12 2.34 -11.72
C LEU A 193 -30.09 2.96 -12.70
N LYS A 194 -29.65 3.99 -13.39
CA LYS A 194 -30.36 4.54 -14.55
C LYS A 194 -29.52 4.36 -15.81
N ARG A 195 -30.18 3.93 -16.88
CA ARG A 195 -29.60 3.79 -18.22
C ARG A 195 -29.84 5.07 -19.02
N GLU A 196 -28.84 5.55 -19.73
CA GLU A 196 -28.93 6.70 -20.62
C GLU A 196 -28.26 6.35 -21.97
N GLY A 197 -28.79 6.91 -23.05
CA GLY A 197 -28.28 6.70 -24.40
C GLY A 197 -28.87 5.49 -25.14
N SER A 198 -28.47 5.29 -26.39
CA SER A 198 -28.92 4.22 -27.27
C SER A 198 -27.77 3.65 -28.11
N GLY A 199 -27.93 2.41 -28.58
CA GLY A 199 -26.93 1.75 -29.42
C GLY A 199 -25.56 1.63 -28.75
N LYS A 200 -24.49 2.10 -29.41
CA LYS A 200 -23.12 2.02 -28.91
C LYS A 200 -22.79 3.03 -27.80
N ASN A 201 -23.63 4.06 -27.61
CA ASN A 201 -23.41 5.13 -26.63
C ASN A 201 -24.24 4.93 -25.35
N ILE A 202 -24.53 3.70 -24.96
CA ILE A 202 -25.23 3.40 -23.71
C ILE A 202 -24.28 3.56 -22.53
N CYS A 203 -24.67 4.41 -21.58
CA CYS A 203 -24.03 4.54 -20.31
C CYS A 203 -25.03 4.38 -19.15
N TYR A 204 -24.50 4.16 -17.98
CA TYR A 204 -25.24 3.96 -16.75
C TYR A 204 -24.70 4.91 -15.68
N TYR A 205 -25.56 5.31 -14.76
CA TYR A 205 -25.17 6.05 -13.57
C TYR A 205 -26.04 5.63 -12.40
N ARG A 206 -25.48 5.80 -11.22
CA ARG A 206 -26.13 5.46 -9.96
C ARG A 206 -27.16 6.53 -9.60
N LEU A 207 -28.35 6.11 -9.20
CA LEU A 207 -29.32 6.95 -8.51
C LEU A 207 -28.98 6.89 -7.00
N LYS A 208 -28.99 8.06 -6.33
CA LYS A 208 -28.70 8.15 -4.90
C LYS A 208 -29.66 7.34 -4.09
#